data_9d7556c72b0ee9973f8ec223473e5825
#
_entry.id   9d7556c72b0ee9973f8ec223473e5825
#
_cell.length_a   1.000
_cell.length_b   1.000
_cell.length_c   1.000
_cell.angle_alpha   90.00
_cell.angle_beta   90.00
_cell.angle_gamma   90.00
#
_symmetry.space_group_name_H-M   'P 1'
#
loop_
_entity.id
_entity.type
_entity.pdbx_description
1 polymer ?
#
loop_
_entity_poly.entity_id
_entity_poly.type
_entity_poly.pdbx_seq_one_letter_code
_entity_poly.pdbx_strand_id
1 'polypeptide(L)'
;IPLRLVGSEMCIRDSPIIFPLSNPTSKSECTFEEALTHTDGRCVFAAGSPFPDVTFQGRTRVADQGNNFYIFPALGLAGALVQAKHINDNVITEAAIALADSLNKEESDADRLYPRLERVREISNYIAFRCIKILIRDGLCRDNGLTASMNDDELYKWIAARMWLPDYSH
;
A
#
# COMPACT_ATOMS: atom_id res chain seq x y z
N ILE A 1 -9.90 18.48 -22.54
CA ILE A 1 -10.10 19.06 -21.20
C ILE A 1 -8.72 19.40 -20.68
N PRO A 2 -8.42 20.70 -20.39
CA PRO A 2 -7.12 21.01 -19.80
C PRO A 2 -7.04 20.31 -18.44
N LEU A 3 -6.04 19.44 -18.26
CA LEU A 3 -5.67 18.89 -16.96
C LEU A 3 -5.31 20.05 -16.02
N ARG A 4 -6.28 20.58 -15.29
CA ARG A 4 -6.02 21.43 -14.15
C ARG A 4 -5.65 20.52 -12.98
N LEU A 5 -4.36 20.25 -12.85
CA LEU A 5 -3.81 19.68 -11.62
C LEU A 5 -4.05 20.71 -10.50
N VAL A 6 -4.98 20.40 -9.61
CA VAL A 6 -5.21 21.16 -8.39
C VAL A 6 -4.15 20.71 -7.38
N GLY A 7 -3.02 21.36 -7.38
CA GLY A 7 -1.93 21.17 -6.42
C GLY A 7 -1.24 22.48 -6.13
N SER A 8 -0.53 22.59 -5.00
CA SER A 8 0.30 23.75 -4.75
C SER A 8 1.35 23.87 -5.86
N GLU A 9 1.66 25.08 -6.32
CA GLU A 9 2.66 25.32 -7.38
C GLU A 9 4.03 24.67 -7.06
N MET A 10 4.32 24.44 -5.79
CA MET A 10 5.54 23.80 -5.32
C MET A 10 5.58 22.31 -5.67
N CYS A 11 4.47 21.55 -5.48
CA CYS A 11 4.38 20.15 -5.88
C CYS A 11 4.45 19.96 -7.40
N ILE A 12 3.89 20.90 -8.17
CA ILE A 12 3.92 20.85 -9.65
C ILE A 12 5.35 21.07 -10.17
N ARG A 13 6.17 21.86 -9.49
CA ARG A 13 7.53 22.17 -9.94
C ARG A 13 8.55 21.07 -9.68
N ASP A 14 8.45 20.38 -8.53
CA ASP A 14 9.49 19.45 -8.10
C ASP A 14 9.20 18.01 -8.50
N SER A 15 8.09 17.43 -8.03
CA SER A 15 7.71 16.05 -8.34
C SER A 15 6.20 15.89 -8.29
N PRO A 16 5.48 16.14 -9.39
CA PRO A 16 4.02 16.02 -9.40
C PRO A 16 3.58 14.57 -9.14
N ILE A 17 2.60 14.40 -8.26
CA ILE A 17 1.99 13.10 -7.98
C ILE A 17 0.85 12.90 -8.97
N ILE A 18 0.92 11.84 -9.77
CA ILE A 18 -0.04 11.51 -10.82
C ILE A 18 -0.55 10.09 -10.60
N PHE A 19 -1.81 9.96 -10.19
CA PHE A 19 -2.46 8.67 -9.92
C PHE A 19 -3.71 8.53 -10.79
N PRO A 20 -3.57 8.06 -12.05
CA PRO A 20 -4.71 7.71 -12.90
C PRO A 20 -5.29 6.38 -12.42
N LEU A 21 -6.42 6.43 -11.71
CA LEU A 21 -6.98 5.28 -11.00
C LEU A 21 -8.10 4.58 -11.77
N SER A 22 -8.50 5.07 -12.95
CA SER A 22 -9.55 4.44 -13.73
C SER A 22 -9.12 3.10 -14.34
N ASN A 23 -10.05 2.16 -14.40
CA ASN A 23 -9.89 0.82 -14.94
C ASN A 23 -10.89 0.58 -16.09
N PRO A 24 -10.56 -0.22 -17.11
CA PRO A 24 -9.24 -0.80 -17.44
C PRO A 24 -8.25 0.23 -17.99
N THR A 25 -7.02 -0.18 -18.32
CA THR A 25 -5.95 0.70 -18.86
C THR A 25 -6.42 1.58 -20.03
N SER A 26 -7.32 1.07 -20.89
CA SER A 26 -7.90 1.84 -22.00
C SER A 26 -8.82 3.00 -21.59
N LYS A 27 -9.18 3.09 -20.30
CA LYS A 27 -9.98 4.18 -19.71
C LYS A 27 -9.16 5.01 -18.72
N SER A 28 -7.87 4.73 -18.59
CA SER A 28 -6.97 5.51 -17.75
C SER A 28 -6.91 6.97 -18.21
N GLU A 29 -6.80 7.88 -17.29
CA GLU A 29 -6.78 9.33 -17.54
C GLU A 29 -5.54 9.77 -18.33
N CYS A 30 -4.43 9.04 -18.14
CA CYS A 30 -3.20 9.18 -18.93
C CYS A 30 -2.40 7.87 -18.87
N THR A 31 -1.44 7.73 -19.77
CA THR A 31 -0.44 6.66 -19.74
C THR A 31 0.78 7.06 -18.92
N PHE A 32 1.59 6.07 -18.52
CA PHE A 32 2.85 6.35 -17.81
C PHE A 32 3.84 7.11 -18.70
N GLU A 33 3.91 6.77 -19.98
CA GLU A 33 4.78 7.46 -20.95
C GLU A 33 4.40 8.93 -21.13
N GLU A 34 3.10 9.23 -21.23
CA GLU A 34 2.60 10.61 -21.27
C GLU A 34 2.95 11.37 -19.99
N ALA A 35 2.75 10.76 -18.81
CA ALA A 35 3.09 11.37 -17.53
C ALA A 35 4.58 11.70 -17.43
N LEU A 36 5.46 10.77 -17.82
CA LEU A 36 6.91 10.99 -17.85
C LEU A 36 7.29 12.11 -18.83
N THR A 37 6.72 12.11 -20.04
CA THR A 37 7.01 13.10 -21.08
C THR A 37 6.63 14.51 -20.63
N HIS A 38 5.41 14.69 -20.09
CA HIS A 38 4.91 16.01 -19.69
C HIS A 38 5.51 16.54 -18.39
N THR A 39 6.19 15.69 -17.63
CA THR A 39 6.85 16.10 -16.37
C THR A 39 8.38 16.06 -16.46
N ASP A 40 8.92 15.79 -17.63
CA ASP A 40 10.36 15.59 -17.83
C ASP A 40 10.94 14.52 -16.87
N GLY A 41 10.19 13.41 -16.73
CA GLY A 41 10.55 12.29 -15.87
C GLY A 41 10.44 12.53 -14.36
N ARG A 42 9.90 13.68 -13.92
CA ARG A 42 9.86 14.06 -12.49
C ARG A 42 8.62 13.55 -11.74
N CYS A 43 7.63 12.98 -12.43
CA CYS A 43 6.41 12.54 -11.76
C CYS A 43 6.63 11.35 -10.83
N VAL A 44 5.87 11.37 -9.75
CA VAL A 44 5.59 10.21 -8.89
C VAL A 44 4.33 9.57 -9.44
N PHE A 45 4.40 8.33 -9.94
CA PHE A 45 3.32 7.72 -10.70
C PHE A 45 2.90 6.38 -10.13
N ALA A 46 1.58 6.21 -9.96
CA ALA A 46 0.96 4.90 -9.78
C ALA A 46 -0.42 4.90 -10.43
N ALA A 47 -0.82 3.79 -11.00
CA ALA A 47 -2.08 3.67 -11.72
C ALA A 47 -3.00 2.60 -11.12
N GLY A 48 -4.30 2.70 -11.39
CA GLY A 48 -5.28 1.67 -11.01
C GLY A 48 -5.15 0.38 -11.83
N SER A 49 -4.59 0.49 -13.05
CA SER A 49 -4.33 -0.61 -13.97
C SER A 49 -2.82 -0.81 -14.18
N PRO A 50 -2.35 -2.01 -14.52
CA PRO A 50 -0.95 -2.23 -14.80
C PRO A 50 -0.52 -1.54 -16.11
N PHE A 51 0.60 -0.83 -16.07
CA PHE A 51 1.28 -0.30 -17.25
C PHE A 51 2.65 -0.98 -17.42
N PRO A 52 3.15 -1.08 -18.65
CA PRO A 52 4.50 -1.55 -18.88
C PRO A 52 5.54 -0.56 -18.35
N ASP A 53 6.70 -1.08 -18.00
CA ASP A 53 7.85 -0.24 -17.70
C ASP A 53 8.26 0.58 -18.94
N VAL A 54 8.74 1.80 -18.72
CA VAL A 54 9.13 2.73 -19.78
C VAL A 54 10.61 3.10 -19.65
N THR A 55 11.35 3.01 -20.75
CA THR A 55 12.69 3.57 -20.79
C THR A 55 12.60 5.07 -21.12
N PHE A 56 12.90 5.90 -20.14
CA PHE A 56 12.88 7.35 -20.28
C PHE A 56 14.25 7.93 -19.94
N GLN A 57 14.81 8.73 -20.85
CA GLN A 57 16.15 9.35 -20.72
C GLN A 57 17.26 8.34 -20.32
N GLY A 58 17.24 7.14 -20.91
CA GLY A 58 18.23 6.09 -20.68
C GLY A 58 18.08 5.32 -19.36
N ARG A 59 17.03 5.56 -18.58
CA ARG A 59 16.69 4.82 -17.35
C ARG A 59 15.37 4.09 -17.52
N THR A 60 15.32 2.83 -17.07
CA THR A 60 14.05 2.11 -16.97
C THR A 60 13.28 2.63 -15.75
N ARG A 61 12.08 3.10 -15.98
CA ARG A 61 11.15 3.57 -14.95
C ARG A 61 10.03 2.55 -14.82
N VAL A 62 9.68 2.23 -13.58
CA VAL A 62 8.62 1.26 -13.25
C VAL A 62 7.30 1.98 -13.03
N ALA A 63 6.23 1.47 -13.66
CA ALA A 63 4.88 1.94 -13.38
C ALA A 63 4.28 1.12 -12.23
N ASP A 64 4.17 1.71 -11.06
CA ASP A 64 3.54 1.02 -9.94
C ASP A 64 2.01 0.99 -10.07
N GLN A 65 1.40 -0.07 -9.54
CA GLN A 65 -0.04 -0.22 -9.50
C GLN A 65 -0.57 0.00 -8.08
N GLY A 66 -1.43 1.01 -7.90
CA GLY A 66 -2.16 1.24 -6.67
C GLY A 66 -3.36 0.29 -6.58
N ASN A 67 -3.18 -0.87 -5.96
CA ASN A 67 -4.22 -1.89 -5.85
C ASN A 67 -4.63 -2.11 -4.40
N ASN A 68 -5.94 -2.26 -4.17
CA ASN A 68 -6.53 -2.50 -2.84
C ASN A 68 -5.94 -3.73 -2.13
N PHE A 69 -5.42 -4.68 -2.88
CA PHE A 69 -4.89 -5.92 -2.35
C PHE A 69 -3.65 -5.72 -1.45
N TYR A 70 -2.98 -4.58 -1.50
CA TYR A 70 -1.91 -4.26 -0.55
C TYR A 70 -2.42 -4.04 0.88
N ILE A 71 -3.62 -3.49 1.03
CA ILE A 71 -4.17 -3.10 2.34
C ILE A 71 -5.33 -4.02 2.76
N PHE A 72 -6.22 -4.37 1.83
CA PHE A 72 -7.47 -5.06 2.13
C PHE A 72 -7.28 -6.39 2.89
N PRO A 73 -6.37 -7.31 2.50
CA PRO A 73 -6.18 -8.56 3.23
C PRO A 73 -5.71 -8.34 4.67
N ALA A 74 -4.85 -7.35 4.87
CA ALA A 74 -4.32 -7.02 6.19
C ALA A 74 -5.41 -6.43 7.11
N LEU A 75 -6.24 -5.53 6.59
CA LEU A 75 -7.37 -4.96 7.35
C LEU A 75 -8.39 -6.04 7.72
N GLY A 76 -8.72 -6.92 6.76
CA GLY A 76 -9.62 -8.05 7.00
C GLY A 76 -9.07 -8.99 8.07
N LEU A 77 -7.80 -9.34 7.98
CA LEU A 77 -7.11 -10.19 8.95
C LEU A 77 -7.11 -9.53 10.35
N ALA A 78 -6.68 -8.28 10.44
CA ALA A 78 -6.66 -7.53 11.71
C ALA A 78 -8.05 -7.50 12.36
N GLY A 79 -9.07 -7.10 11.59
CA GLY A 79 -10.45 -7.02 12.08
C GLY A 79 -11.01 -8.36 12.55
N ALA A 80 -10.74 -9.44 11.80
CA ALA A 80 -11.21 -10.79 12.15
C ALA A 80 -10.51 -11.33 13.40
N LEU A 81 -9.19 -11.17 13.51
CA LEU A 81 -8.41 -11.72 14.62
C LEU A 81 -8.79 -11.13 15.97
N VAL A 82 -9.05 -9.83 16.04
CA VAL A 82 -9.43 -9.15 17.30
C VAL A 82 -10.93 -8.94 17.43
N GLN A 83 -11.74 -9.48 16.50
CA GLN A 83 -13.19 -9.27 16.45
C GLN A 83 -13.55 -7.78 16.56
N ALA A 84 -12.91 -6.97 15.71
CA ALA A 84 -13.04 -5.51 15.78
C ALA A 84 -14.50 -5.05 15.76
N LYS A 85 -14.85 -4.10 16.60
CA LYS A 85 -16.19 -3.49 16.63
C LYS A 85 -16.52 -2.78 15.32
N HIS A 86 -15.53 -2.08 14.78
CA HIS A 86 -15.52 -1.43 13.46
C HIS A 86 -14.09 -1.03 13.09
N ILE A 87 -13.86 -0.70 11.84
CA ILE A 87 -12.61 -0.10 11.35
C ILE A 87 -12.85 1.41 11.23
N ASN A 88 -12.11 2.19 12.01
CA ASN A 88 -12.17 3.65 11.98
C ASN A 88 -11.09 4.26 11.09
N ASP A 89 -11.12 5.56 10.89
CA ASP A 89 -10.18 6.28 10.03
C ASP A 89 -8.72 6.18 10.54
N ASN A 90 -8.52 6.05 11.85
CA ASN A 90 -7.19 5.87 12.42
C ASN A 90 -6.55 4.55 11.93
N VAL A 91 -7.34 3.47 11.88
CA VAL A 91 -6.86 2.17 11.39
C VAL A 91 -6.54 2.22 9.91
N ILE A 92 -7.37 2.91 9.10
CA ILE A 92 -7.14 3.07 7.66
C ILE A 92 -5.88 3.92 7.42
N THR A 93 -5.72 5.01 8.15
CA THR A 93 -4.53 5.86 8.08
C THR A 93 -3.26 5.10 8.45
N GLU A 94 -3.32 4.32 9.54
CA GLU A 94 -2.18 3.50 9.97
C GLU A 94 -1.83 2.42 8.94
N ALA A 95 -2.83 1.81 8.28
CA ALA A 95 -2.59 0.85 7.21
C ALA A 95 -1.84 1.48 6.03
N ALA A 96 -2.19 2.71 5.65
CA ALA A 96 -1.50 3.44 4.59
C ALA A 96 -0.05 3.79 4.98
N ILE A 97 0.17 4.25 6.23
CA ILE A 97 1.51 4.53 6.76
C ILE A 97 2.34 3.24 6.79
N ALA A 98 1.79 2.15 7.32
CA ALA A 98 2.48 0.87 7.38
C ALA A 98 2.84 0.32 6.00
N LEU A 99 1.99 0.53 4.99
CA LEU A 99 2.31 0.17 3.60
C LEU A 99 3.51 0.98 3.08
N ALA A 100 3.52 2.28 3.30
CA ALA A 100 4.64 3.14 2.90
C ALA A 100 5.95 2.75 3.63
N ASP A 101 5.87 2.47 4.94
CA ASP A 101 7.01 2.04 5.76
C ASP A 101 7.53 0.64 5.37
N SER A 102 6.76 -0.15 4.62
CA SER A 102 7.15 -1.51 4.21
C SER A 102 8.09 -1.56 3.01
N LEU A 103 8.31 -0.43 2.32
CA LEU A 103 9.30 -0.33 1.25
C LEU A 103 10.70 -0.62 1.77
N ASN A 104 11.40 -1.53 1.13
CA ASN A 104 12.80 -1.76 1.44
C ASN A 104 13.72 -0.81 0.65
N LYS A 105 15.02 -0.83 0.97
CA LYS A 105 15.98 0.06 0.34
C LYS A 105 16.07 -0.16 -1.17
N GLU A 106 16.04 -1.41 -1.65
CA GLU A 106 16.12 -1.74 -3.08
C GLU A 106 14.89 -1.19 -3.84
N GLU A 107 13.71 -1.32 -3.24
CA GLU A 107 12.46 -0.80 -3.81
C GLU A 107 12.47 0.74 -3.84
N SER A 108 12.95 1.38 -2.79
CA SER A 108 13.08 2.84 -2.73
C SER A 108 14.12 3.37 -3.70
N ASP A 109 15.28 2.70 -3.82
CA ASP A 109 16.35 3.08 -4.76
C ASP A 109 15.91 2.91 -6.24
N ALA A 110 14.90 2.07 -6.49
CA ALA A 110 14.26 1.87 -7.79
C ALA A 110 13.08 2.83 -8.05
N ASP A 111 12.92 3.88 -7.24
CA ASP A 111 11.82 4.85 -7.30
C ASP A 111 10.42 4.21 -7.22
N ARG A 112 10.28 3.07 -6.54
CA ARG A 112 8.99 2.42 -6.36
C ARG A 112 8.16 3.08 -5.27
N LEU A 113 6.84 3.10 -5.48
CA LEU A 113 5.87 3.59 -4.51
C LEU A 113 5.23 2.46 -3.71
N TYR A 114 5.20 1.27 -4.29
CA TYR A 114 4.63 0.07 -3.69
C TYR A 114 5.67 -1.04 -3.64
N PRO A 115 5.68 -1.82 -2.56
CA PRO A 115 6.58 -2.97 -2.47
C PRO A 115 6.24 -4.04 -3.51
N ARG A 116 7.20 -4.92 -3.78
CA ARG A 116 7.00 -6.02 -4.74
C ARG A 116 5.94 -7.01 -4.24
N LEU A 117 5.17 -7.55 -5.19
CA LEU A 117 4.06 -8.47 -4.91
C LEU A 117 4.47 -9.76 -4.20
N GLU A 118 5.67 -10.21 -4.44
CA GLU A 118 6.24 -11.41 -3.82
C GLU A 118 6.30 -11.29 -2.30
N ARG A 119 6.38 -10.05 -1.79
CA ARG A 119 6.42 -9.73 -0.35
C ARG A 119 5.03 -9.52 0.28
N VAL A 120 3.95 -9.68 -0.49
CA VAL A 120 2.60 -9.31 -0.04
C VAL A 120 2.20 -9.96 1.30
N ARG A 121 2.64 -11.18 1.56
CA ARG A 121 2.29 -11.88 2.81
C ARG A 121 3.00 -11.28 4.03
N GLU A 122 4.29 -10.98 3.89
CA GLU A 122 5.08 -10.27 4.90
C GLU A 122 4.46 -8.89 5.19
N ILE A 123 4.14 -8.15 4.12
CA ILE A 123 3.54 -6.82 4.20
C ILE A 123 2.16 -6.88 4.85
N SER A 124 1.32 -7.85 4.47
CA SER A 124 0.00 -8.02 5.09
C SER A 124 0.11 -8.35 6.58
N ASN A 125 1.09 -9.15 7.01
CA ASN A 125 1.35 -9.39 8.42
C ASN A 125 1.76 -8.11 9.15
N TYR A 126 2.68 -7.35 8.57
CA TYR A 126 3.15 -6.09 9.13
C TYR A 126 2.03 -5.04 9.26
N ILE A 127 1.25 -4.85 8.21
CA ILE A 127 0.11 -3.92 8.24
C ILE A 127 -0.94 -4.38 9.27
N ALA A 128 -1.27 -5.68 9.31
CA ALA A 128 -2.22 -6.21 10.28
C ALA A 128 -1.74 -5.98 11.73
N PHE A 129 -0.45 -6.19 11.99
CA PHE A 129 0.17 -5.91 13.29
C PHE A 129 0.00 -4.44 13.68
N ARG A 130 0.33 -3.51 12.79
CA ARG A 130 0.19 -2.07 13.02
C ARG A 130 -1.29 -1.68 13.27
N CYS A 131 -2.21 -2.22 12.47
CA CYS A 131 -3.65 -1.97 12.60
C CYS A 131 -4.20 -2.52 13.93
N ILE A 132 -3.79 -3.71 14.36
CA ILE A 132 -4.22 -4.28 15.66
C ILE A 132 -3.77 -3.39 16.81
N LYS A 133 -2.56 -2.84 16.78
CA LYS A 133 -2.11 -1.89 17.82
C LYS A 133 -3.01 -0.66 17.89
N ILE A 134 -3.49 -0.13 16.77
CA ILE A 134 -4.45 0.96 16.75
C ILE A 134 -5.81 0.52 17.31
N LEU A 135 -6.30 -0.68 16.91
CA LEU A 135 -7.57 -1.22 17.41
C LEU A 135 -7.54 -1.43 18.94
N ILE A 136 -6.39 -1.87 19.49
CA ILE A 136 -6.18 -1.99 20.93
C ILE A 136 -6.22 -0.62 21.60
N ARG A 137 -5.42 0.33 21.08
CA ARG A 137 -5.33 1.70 21.60
C ARG A 137 -6.71 2.39 21.65
N ASP A 138 -7.50 2.21 20.58
CA ASP A 138 -8.81 2.85 20.44
C ASP A 138 -9.96 2.07 21.14
N GLY A 139 -9.65 0.96 21.84
CA GLY A 139 -10.62 0.15 22.58
C GLY A 139 -11.64 -0.57 21.70
N LEU A 140 -11.26 -0.91 20.46
CA LEU A 140 -12.12 -1.48 19.44
C LEU A 140 -12.08 -3.02 19.36
N CYS A 141 -11.21 -3.67 20.14
CA CYS A 141 -11.11 -5.14 20.21
C CYS A 141 -12.20 -5.77 21.06
N ARG A 142 -12.62 -7.01 20.70
CA ARG A 142 -13.53 -7.87 21.46
C ARG A 142 -12.92 -9.22 21.83
N ASP A 143 -11.60 -9.35 21.71
CA ASP A 143 -10.84 -10.56 21.97
C ASP A 143 -10.53 -10.80 23.47
N ASN A 144 -11.32 -10.19 24.36
CA ASN A 144 -11.16 -10.25 25.81
C ASN A 144 -9.76 -9.81 26.30
N GLY A 145 -9.11 -8.92 25.56
CA GLY A 145 -7.78 -8.41 25.91
C GLY A 145 -6.63 -9.36 25.58
N LEU A 146 -6.90 -10.44 24.84
CA LEU A 146 -5.87 -11.42 24.46
C LEU A 146 -4.70 -10.75 23.74
N THR A 147 -4.98 -9.97 22.68
CA THR A 147 -3.92 -9.31 21.90
C THR A 147 -3.27 -8.16 22.68
N ALA A 148 -4.01 -7.48 23.54
CA ALA A 148 -3.50 -6.41 24.39
C ALA A 148 -2.50 -6.89 25.45
N SER A 149 -2.50 -8.19 25.80
CA SER A 149 -1.58 -8.79 26.76
C SER A 149 -0.24 -9.25 26.13
N MET A 150 -0.15 -9.27 24.81
CA MET A 150 1.04 -9.71 24.06
C MET A 150 2.02 -8.56 23.90
N ASN A 151 3.32 -8.86 23.97
CA ASN A 151 4.34 -7.92 23.49
C ASN A 151 4.37 -7.91 21.95
N ASP A 152 5.13 -6.96 21.37
CA ASP A 152 5.15 -6.75 19.91
C ASP A 152 5.63 -7.99 19.13
N ASP A 153 6.65 -8.68 19.62
CA ASP A 153 7.18 -9.90 18.97
C ASP A 153 6.18 -11.06 19.05
N GLU A 154 5.51 -11.22 20.18
CA GLU A 154 4.48 -12.23 20.37
C GLU A 154 3.28 -11.96 19.45
N LEU A 155 2.81 -10.73 19.42
CA LEU A 155 1.69 -10.32 18.56
C LEU A 155 2.02 -10.53 17.09
N TYR A 156 3.20 -10.12 16.64
CA TYR A 156 3.63 -10.28 15.25
C TYR A 156 3.65 -11.75 14.81
N LYS A 157 4.24 -12.63 15.64
CA LYS A 157 4.28 -14.09 15.40
C LYS A 157 2.90 -14.72 15.49
N TRP A 158 2.06 -14.26 16.41
CA TRP A 158 0.71 -14.76 16.60
C TRP A 158 -0.18 -14.47 15.38
N ILE A 159 -0.04 -13.29 14.75
CA ILE A 159 -0.72 -12.93 13.51
C ILE A 159 -0.23 -13.83 12.36
N ALA A 160 1.10 -13.94 12.20
CA ALA A 160 1.70 -14.74 11.13
C ALA A 160 1.23 -16.20 11.16
N ALA A 161 1.13 -16.78 12.36
CA ALA A 161 0.66 -18.16 12.55
C ALA A 161 -0.82 -18.38 12.18
N ARG A 162 -1.60 -17.30 12.01
CA ARG A 162 -3.04 -17.33 11.66
C ARG A 162 -3.31 -16.93 10.22
N MET A 163 -2.28 -16.60 9.48
CA MET A 163 -2.40 -16.39 8.04
C MET A 163 -2.54 -17.73 7.34
N TRP A 164 -3.61 -17.87 6.56
CA TRP A 164 -3.80 -19.09 5.74
C TRP A 164 -2.63 -19.29 4.78
N LEU A 165 -2.11 -20.49 4.73
CA LEU A 165 -1.09 -20.92 3.79
C LEU A 165 -1.67 -21.93 2.82
N PRO A 166 -1.37 -21.86 1.50
CA PRO A 166 -1.79 -22.86 0.52
C PRO A 166 -0.89 -24.13 0.65
N ASP A 167 -0.81 -24.69 1.85
CA ASP A 167 -0.09 -25.91 2.11
C ASP A 167 -1.11 -27.06 2.10
N TYR A 168 -0.98 -27.93 1.12
CA TYR A 168 -1.82 -29.11 0.91
C TYR A 168 -1.06 -30.40 1.22
N SER A 169 0.03 -30.32 1.98
CA SER A 169 0.72 -31.51 2.47
C SER A 169 -0.21 -32.29 3.42
N HIS A 170 -0.67 -33.45 2.95
CA HIS A 170 -1.44 -34.42 3.70
C HIS A 170 -0.52 -35.40 4.41
#